data_d3fe0136793a11af81898deb01afeaab
#
_entry.id   d3fe0136793a11af81898deb01afeaab
#
_cell.length_a   1.000
_cell.length_b   1.000
_cell.length_c   1.000
_cell.angle_alpha   90.00
_cell.angle_beta   90.00
_cell.angle_gamma   90.00
#
_symmetry.space_group_name_H-M   'P 1'
#
loop_
_entity.id
_entity.type
_entity.pdbx_description
1 polymer ?
#
loop_
_entity_poly.entity_id
_entity_poly.type
_entity_poly.pdbx_seq_one_letter_code
_entity_poly.pdbx_strand_id
1 'polypeptide(L)'
;MDVKEQRQHLSELGTRLKSLRLARNDTMAVFAQRLGVSAGTLRAMEHGTATVQIGAWVKALWVLDHLDDLNGVLAQKASLLEQARAPRTRIRQRASRRA
;
A
#
# COMPACT_ATOMS: atom_id res chain seq x y z
N MET A 1 11.41 -13.27 10.52
CA MET A 1 10.91 -11.93 10.91
C MET A 1 10.17 -12.03 12.24
N ASP A 2 10.35 -11.06 13.08
CA ASP A 2 9.69 -10.97 14.36
C ASP A 2 8.25 -10.48 14.17
N VAL A 3 7.31 -11.08 14.87
CA VAL A 3 5.91 -10.68 14.84
C VAL A 3 5.73 -9.23 15.30
N LYS A 4 6.54 -8.79 16.26
CA LYS A 4 6.54 -7.42 16.74
C LYS A 4 6.88 -6.44 15.63
N GLU A 5 7.87 -6.77 14.84
CA GLU A 5 8.30 -5.93 13.72
C GLU A 5 7.21 -5.80 12.67
N GLN A 6 6.56 -6.90 12.36
CA GLN A 6 5.42 -6.89 11.43
C GLN A 6 4.30 -6.00 11.95
N ARG A 7 3.95 -6.13 13.23
CA ARG A 7 2.90 -5.34 13.84
C ARG A 7 3.22 -3.85 13.82
N GLN A 8 4.47 -3.52 14.06
CA GLN A 8 4.89 -2.12 14.08
C GLN A 8 4.66 -1.48 12.72
N HIS A 9 5.09 -2.13 11.66
CA HIS A 9 4.91 -1.60 10.30
C HIS A 9 3.45 -1.45 9.94
N LEU A 10 2.62 -2.43 10.28
CA LEU A 10 1.20 -2.36 10.00
C LEU A 10 0.50 -1.28 10.83
N SER A 11 0.91 -1.13 12.08
CA SER A 11 0.36 -0.09 12.94
C SER A 11 0.68 1.29 12.41
N GLU A 12 1.90 1.48 11.94
CA GLU A 12 2.32 2.75 11.34
C GLU A 12 1.53 3.04 10.06
N LEU A 13 1.32 2.02 9.24
CA LEU A 13 0.51 2.17 8.04
C LEU A 13 -0.92 2.58 8.38
N GLY A 14 -1.50 1.91 9.38
CA GLY A 14 -2.86 2.22 9.83
C GLY A 14 -2.98 3.63 10.38
N THR A 15 -1.95 4.08 11.11
CA THR A 15 -1.92 5.43 11.65
C THR A 15 -1.87 6.46 10.52
N ARG A 16 -1.10 6.21 9.48
CA ARG A 16 -1.07 7.09 8.31
C ARG A 16 -2.43 7.16 7.61
N LEU A 17 -3.09 6.01 7.49
CA LEU A 17 -4.43 5.98 6.91
C LEU A 17 -5.40 6.83 7.72
N LYS A 18 -5.38 6.67 9.02
CA LYS A 18 -6.24 7.44 9.92
C LYS A 18 -5.97 8.94 9.78
N SER A 19 -4.71 9.33 9.72
CA SER A 19 -4.33 10.73 9.58
C SER A 19 -4.88 11.32 8.28
N LEU A 20 -4.80 10.58 7.20
CA LEU A 20 -5.32 11.04 5.91
C LEU A 20 -6.84 11.14 5.93
N ARG A 21 -7.51 10.19 6.57
CA ARG A 21 -8.96 10.26 6.72
C ARG A 21 -9.37 11.50 7.50
N LEU A 22 -8.70 11.76 8.61
CA LEU A 22 -9.02 12.92 9.46
C LEU A 22 -8.72 14.23 8.73
N ALA A 23 -7.69 14.27 7.93
CA ALA A 23 -7.38 15.46 7.13
C ALA A 23 -8.47 15.77 6.12
N ARG A 24 -9.23 14.76 5.70
CA ARG A 24 -10.38 14.93 4.81
C ARG A 24 -11.65 15.30 5.56
N ASN A 25 -11.60 15.35 6.88
CA ASN A 25 -12.78 15.56 7.73
C ASN A 25 -13.84 14.46 7.54
N ASP A 26 -13.43 13.27 7.16
CA ASP A 26 -14.33 12.15 6.99
C ASP A 26 -14.47 11.39 8.31
N THR A 27 -15.72 11.07 8.68
CA THR A 27 -15.96 10.14 9.78
C THR A 27 -15.60 8.72 9.31
N MET A 28 -15.47 7.82 10.28
CA MET A 28 -15.23 6.41 9.98
C MET A 28 -16.29 5.86 9.01
N ALA A 29 -17.56 6.14 9.29
CA ALA A 29 -18.66 5.63 8.46
C ALA A 29 -18.60 6.18 7.04
N VAL A 30 -18.37 7.47 6.90
CA VAL A 30 -18.32 8.11 5.58
C VAL A 30 -17.14 7.59 4.78
N PHE A 31 -15.99 7.50 5.41
CA PHE A 31 -14.79 7.04 4.70
C PHE A 31 -14.91 5.57 4.28
N ALA A 32 -15.44 4.72 5.18
CA ALA A 32 -15.67 3.31 4.85
C ALA A 32 -16.60 3.19 3.65
N GLN A 33 -17.63 4.01 3.60
CA GLN A 33 -18.56 4.01 2.46
C GLN A 33 -17.85 4.41 1.18
N ARG A 34 -17.00 5.42 1.24
CA ARG A 34 -16.22 5.85 0.07
C ARG A 34 -15.30 4.76 -0.45
N LEU A 35 -14.70 4.00 0.47
CA LEU A 35 -13.84 2.90 0.12
C LEU A 35 -14.61 1.68 -0.37
N GLY A 36 -15.89 1.57 -0.05
CA GLY A 36 -16.66 0.39 -0.36
C GLY A 36 -16.32 -0.77 0.56
N VAL A 37 -15.98 -0.49 1.81
CA VAL A 37 -15.70 -1.51 2.83
C VAL A 37 -16.58 -1.24 4.05
N SER A 38 -16.71 -2.23 4.92
CA SER A 38 -17.45 -2.02 6.17
C SER A 38 -16.66 -1.12 7.11
N ALA A 39 -17.37 -0.49 8.04
CA ALA A 39 -16.70 0.30 9.08
C ALA A 39 -15.77 -0.57 9.92
N GLY A 40 -16.14 -1.83 10.14
CA GLY A 40 -15.28 -2.77 10.86
C GLY A 40 -13.98 -3.04 10.13
N THR A 41 -14.04 -3.20 8.80
CA THR A 41 -12.84 -3.38 7.99
C THR A 41 -11.95 -2.15 8.05
N LEU A 42 -12.53 -0.96 7.93
CA LEU A 42 -11.75 0.27 8.02
C LEU A 42 -11.10 0.41 9.40
N ARG A 43 -11.84 0.09 10.45
CA ARG A 43 -11.29 0.12 11.81
C ARG A 43 -10.09 -0.81 11.92
N ALA A 44 -10.21 -2.03 11.37
CA ALA A 44 -9.11 -2.99 11.37
C ALA A 44 -7.91 -2.46 10.60
N MET A 45 -8.14 -1.80 9.48
CA MET A 45 -7.05 -1.21 8.70
C MET A 45 -6.31 -0.14 9.50
N GLU A 46 -7.06 0.74 10.16
CA GLU A 46 -6.44 1.82 10.95
C GLU A 46 -5.71 1.30 12.18
N HIS A 47 -6.11 0.14 12.68
CA HIS A 47 -5.40 -0.52 13.78
C HIS A 47 -4.20 -1.33 13.33
N GLY A 48 -3.99 -1.48 12.03
CA GLY A 48 -2.88 -2.27 11.52
C GLY A 48 -3.08 -3.77 11.62
N THR A 49 -4.34 -4.21 11.54
CA THR A 49 -4.66 -5.64 11.62
C THR A 49 -4.10 -6.38 10.40
N ALA A 50 -3.37 -7.46 10.65
CA ALA A 50 -2.65 -8.17 9.60
C ALA A 50 -3.56 -8.96 8.66
N THR A 51 -4.79 -9.25 9.08
CA THR A 51 -5.69 -10.11 8.30
C THR A 51 -6.57 -9.35 7.32
N VAL A 52 -6.42 -8.04 7.23
CA VAL A 52 -7.16 -7.26 6.24
C VAL A 52 -6.66 -7.60 4.85
N GLN A 53 -7.57 -7.83 3.93
CA GLN A 53 -7.21 -8.16 2.55
C GLN A 53 -6.55 -6.96 1.88
N ILE A 54 -5.55 -7.24 1.07
CA ILE A 54 -4.83 -6.17 0.37
C ILE A 54 -5.75 -5.37 -0.55
N GLY A 55 -6.80 -6.00 -1.08
CA GLY A 55 -7.77 -5.30 -1.91
C GLY A 55 -8.42 -4.11 -1.23
N ALA A 56 -8.65 -4.22 0.08
CA ALA A 56 -9.19 -3.09 0.84
C ALA A 56 -8.19 -1.93 0.87
N TRP A 57 -6.90 -2.24 1.03
CA TRP A 57 -5.85 -1.22 0.98
C TRP A 57 -5.73 -0.58 -0.39
N VAL A 58 -5.89 -1.35 -1.45
CA VAL A 58 -5.87 -0.81 -2.81
C VAL A 58 -7.02 0.20 -3.00
N LYS A 59 -8.20 -0.13 -2.48
CA LYS A 59 -9.34 0.80 -2.53
C LYS A 59 -9.05 2.10 -1.79
N ALA A 60 -8.44 1.99 -0.62
CA ALA A 60 -8.08 3.16 0.17
C ALA A 60 -7.07 4.04 -0.57
N LEU A 61 -6.05 3.43 -1.14
CA LEU A 61 -5.04 4.17 -1.89
C LEU A 61 -5.66 4.89 -3.09
N TRP A 62 -6.60 4.23 -3.75
CA TRP A 62 -7.28 4.82 -4.89
C TRP A 62 -8.10 6.05 -4.48
N VAL A 63 -8.89 5.92 -3.41
CA VAL A 63 -9.73 7.03 -2.93
C VAL A 63 -8.88 8.20 -2.47
N LEU A 64 -7.72 7.92 -1.87
CA LEU A 64 -6.82 8.96 -1.37
C LEU A 64 -5.90 9.54 -2.45
N ASP A 65 -6.00 9.04 -3.67
CA ASP A 65 -5.12 9.44 -4.77
C ASP A 65 -3.64 9.09 -4.49
N HIS A 66 -3.45 7.94 -3.85
CA HIS A 66 -2.13 7.42 -3.49
C HIS A 66 -1.84 6.08 -4.16
N LEU A 67 -2.56 5.77 -5.23
CA LEU A 67 -2.43 4.46 -5.87
C LEU A 67 -1.02 4.22 -6.38
N ASP A 68 -0.32 5.28 -6.77
CA ASP A 68 1.05 5.18 -7.27
C ASP A 68 2.01 4.64 -6.21
N ASP A 69 1.67 4.72 -4.93
CA ASP A 69 2.50 4.14 -3.87
C ASP A 69 2.70 2.64 -4.06
N LEU A 70 1.74 1.96 -4.70
CA LEU A 70 1.88 0.54 -4.98
C LEU A 70 3.03 0.23 -5.93
N ASN A 71 3.39 1.19 -6.78
CA ASN A 71 4.48 0.99 -7.73
C ASN A 71 5.82 0.87 -7.04
N GLY A 72 5.92 1.34 -5.80
CA GLY A 72 7.15 1.20 -5.01
C GLY A 72 7.21 -0.08 -4.20
N VAL A 73 6.08 -0.79 -4.06
CA VAL A 73 6.05 -2.03 -3.29
C VAL A 73 6.76 -3.12 -4.08
N LEU A 74 7.77 -3.73 -3.47
CA LEU A 74 8.58 -4.76 -4.10
C LEU A 74 9.30 -4.28 -5.36
N ALA A 75 9.36 -2.96 -5.58
CA ALA A 75 10.11 -2.43 -6.69
C ALA A 75 11.60 -2.76 -6.51
N GLN A 76 12.23 -3.17 -7.59
CA GLN A 76 13.62 -3.55 -7.53
C GLN A 76 14.48 -2.33 -7.25
N LYS A 77 15.29 -2.42 -6.18
CA LYS A 77 16.23 -1.37 -5.86
C LYS A 77 17.51 -1.61 -6.64
N ALA A 78 17.94 -0.63 -7.43
CA ALA A 78 19.16 -0.75 -8.18
C ALA A 78 20.28 -0.06 -7.42
N SER A 79 21.43 -0.73 -7.30
CA SER A 79 22.62 -0.08 -6.82
C SER A 79 23.20 0.77 -7.96
N LEU A 80 24.15 1.64 -7.63
CA LEU A 80 24.81 2.44 -8.67
C LEU A 80 25.47 1.55 -9.70
N LEU A 81 26.05 0.45 -9.26
CA LEU A 81 26.70 -0.47 -10.18
C LEU A 81 25.68 -1.13 -11.11
N GLU A 82 24.55 -1.51 -10.59
CA GLU A 82 23.50 -2.11 -11.39
C GLU A 82 22.96 -1.11 -12.41
N GLN A 83 22.78 0.14 -12.01
CA GLN A 83 22.32 1.16 -12.91
C GLN A 83 23.30 1.39 -14.05
N ALA A 84 24.59 1.32 -13.77
CA ALA A 84 25.61 1.48 -14.77
C ALA A 84 25.65 0.34 -15.76
N ARG A 85 25.34 -0.88 -15.28
CA ARG A 85 25.39 -2.06 -16.14
C ARG A 85 24.11 -2.39 -16.83
N ALA A 86 23.02 -1.91 -16.31
CA ALA A 86 21.73 -2.38 -16.74
C ALA A 86 21.08 -1.46 -17.69
N PRO A 87 21.68 -1.27 -18.70
CA PRO A 87 21.05 -0.46 -19.60
C PRO A 87 19.92 -1.25 -20.05
N ARG A 88 19.46 -1.56 -20.02
CA ARG A 88 18.73 -2.28 -20.45
C ARG A 88 18.15 -3.34 -20.34
N THR A 89 18.04 -3.86 -20.18
CA THR A 89 17.69 -4.98 -20.04
C THR A 89 16.70 -5.19 -19.41
N ARG A 90 16.22 -5.00 -19.20
CA ARG A 90 15.39 -5.35 -18.60
C ARG A 90 14.31 -5.16 -18.90
N ILE A 91 14.28 -5.16 -19.50
CA ILE A 91 13.44 -5.05 -19.78
C ILE A 91 12.77 -5.87 -20.31
N ARG A 92 13.05 -6.37 -20.61
CA ARG A 92 12.42 -7.06 -21.13
C ARG A 92 11.73 -7.92 -20.77
N GLN A 93 11.73 -7.94 -20.52
CA GLN A 93 11.11 -8.54 -20.44
C GLN A 93 10.22 -8.85 -20.38
N ARG A 94 10.24 -8.97 -20.40
CA ARG A 94 9.45 -9.15 -20.68
C ARG A 94 8.94 -9.61 -21.04
N ALA A 95 9.25 -9.81 -20.92
CA ALA A 95 8.85 -10.12 -21.43
C ALA A 95 8.40 -10.55 -21.68
N SER A 96 8.54 -10.57 -21.58
CA SER A 96 8.13 -10.91 -22.01
C SER A 96 7.41 -11.28 -22.10
N ARG A 97 7.42 -11.37 -21.94
CA ARG A 97 6.77 -11.55 -22.28
C ARG A 97 6.12 -11.78 -22.53
N ARG A 98 6.15 -11.89 -22.44
CA ARG A 98 5.72 -11.99 -22.87
C ARG A 98 5.50 -12.23 -23.04
N ALA A 99 5.63 -12.38 -22.67
CA ALA A 99 5.55 -12.51 -22.99
C ALA A 99 5.39 -12.48 -23.15
#